data_f73bcf642c1cb0b201b72dd41b25c808
#
_entry.id   f73bcf642c1cb0b201b72dd41b25c808
#
_cell.length_a   1.000
_cell.length_b   1.000
_cell.length_c   1.000
_cell.angle_alpha   90.00
_cell.angle_beta   90.00
_cell.angle_gamma   90.00
#
_symmetry.space_group_name_H-M   'P 1'
#
loop_
_entity.id
_entity.type
_entity.pdbx_description
1 polymer ?
#
loop_
_entity_poly.entity_id
_entity_poly.type
_entity_poly.pdbx_seq_one_letter_code
_entity_poly.pdbx_strand_id
1 'polypeptide(L)'
;APGVHTTISYASTDGEYKDDGKRKCFVVNGRYRCHNLEAHGFALMRVPLEKTQGHDLYNYLVASKVLYPLAEDVLRRAFPTSTKVLVFDHIARNDARYAQEAKAGEITKMLASSYAFHVHGDYTVRSGFSRARSLLEPHEDSGRIEAAIQQRFAFVNVWVPLKKVERDPLGMIEWGSQRPQDVVSIKFIYPHRTGEIYRVLPSDHHRWVYYPDMMPGECLIFKVFDSATDGRSRFSLHAAFP
;
A
#
# COMPACT_ATOMS: atom_id res chain seq x y z
N ALA A 1 15.63 -14.04 -13.49
CA ALA A 1 14.30 -14.48 -13.05
C ALA A 1 13.29 -14.11 -14.12
N PRO A 2 12.23 -14.90 -14.35
CA PRO A 2 11.15 -14.52 -15.27
C PRO A 2 10.48 -13.23 -14.80
N GLY A 3 9.91 -12.49 -15.76
CA GLY A 3 9.26 -11.21 -15.51
C GLY A 3 8.61 -10.67 -16.77
N VAL A 4 8.14 -9.44 -16.72
CA VAL A 4 7.48 -8.77 -17.86
C VAL A 4 8.11 -7.41 -18.12
N HIS A 5 8.09 -6.97 -19.38
CA HIS A 5 8.38 -5.59 -19.74
C HIS A 5 7.07 -4.81 -19.81
N THR A 6 7.03 -3.69 -19.12
CA THR A 6 5.84 -2.81 -19.09
C THR A 6 6.26 -1.34 -19.01
N THR A 7 5.27 -0.46 -19.07
CA THR A 7 5.47 0.99 -18.90
C THR A 7 4.94 1.41 -17.54
N ILE A 8 5.78 2.03 -16.74
CA ILE A 8 5.45 2.54 -15.40
C ILE A 8 5.45 4.06 -15.41
N SER A 9 4.47 4.66 -14.73
CA SER A 9 4.29 6.11 -14.64
C SER A 9 4.93 6.67 -13.37
N TYR A 10 6.05 7.36 -13.54
CA TYR A 10 6.77 8.11 -12.52
C TYR A 10 6.38 9.58 -12.52
N ALA A 11 6.72 10.29 -11.48
CA ALA A 11 6.62 11.74 -11.43
C ALA A 11 7.81 12.41 -12.17
N SER A 12 7.59 13.62 -12.66
CA SER A 12 8.66 14.53 -13.11
C SER A 12 9.33 15.20 -11.89
N THR A 13 10.44 15.91 -12.12
CA THR A 13 11.24 16.54 -11.06
C THR A 13 10.48 17.58 -10.23
N ASP A 14 9.44 18.18 -10.80
CA ASP A 14 8.50 19.06 -10.10
C ASP A 14 7.45 18.30 -9.26
N GLY A 15 7.50 16.96 -9.26
CA GLY A 15 6.55 16.10 -8.56
C GLY A 15 5.24 15.87 -9.30
N GLU A 16 5.08 16.35 -10.53
CA GLU A 16 3.87 16.13 -11.32
C GLU A 16 3.97 14.85 -12.17
N TYR A 17 2.82 14.20 -12.43
CA TYR A 17 2.77 13.05 -13.33
C TYR A 17 2.47 13.54 -14.76
N LYS A 18 3.47 13.41 -15.63
CA LYS A 18 3.44 13.82 -17.04
C LYS A 18 3.81 12.65 -17.93
N ASP A 19 3.57 12.79 -19.22
CA ASP A 19 3.93 11.74 -20.18
C ASP A 19 5.43 11.44 -20.24
N ASP A 20 6.27 12.44 -19.97
CA ASP A 20 7.73 12.30 -19.88
C ASP A 20 8.19 11.48 -18.64
N GLY A 21 7.33 11.27 -17.65
CA GLY A 21 7.55 10.39 -16.51
C GLY A 21 7.38 8.90 -16.82
N LYS A 22 6.84 8.52 -17.98
CA LYS A 22 6.68 7.12 -18.36
C LYS A 22 8.00 6.46 -18.68
N ARG A 23 8.26 5.29 -18.09
CA ARG A 23 9.49 4.50 -18.31
C ARG A 23 9.15 3.05 -18.61
N LYS A 24 9.87 2.49 -19.59
CA LYS A 24 9.86 1.03 -19.81
C LYS A 24 10.69 0.37 -18.71
N CYS A 25 10.06 -0.53 -17.97
CA CYS A 25 10.66 -1.24 -16.86
C CYS A 25 10.54 -2.75 -17.05
N PHE A 26 11.52 -3.49 -16.54
CA PHE A 26 11.41 -4.92 -16.37
C PHE A 26 10.94 -5.20 -14.94
N VAL A 27 9.81 -5.88 -14.80
CA VAL A 27 9.20 -6.21 -13.51
C VAL A 27 9.37 -7.71 -13.27
N VAL A 28 10.12 -8.07 -12.25
CA VAL A 28 10.48 -9.46 -11.92
C VAL A 28 9.29 -10.18 -11.30
N ASN A 29 9.09 -11.44 -11.70
CA ASN A 29 8.13 -12.32 -11.05
C ASN A 29 8.63 -12.73 -9.65
N GLY A 30 7.96 -12.21 -8.63
CA GLY A 30 8.30 -12.44 -7.22
C GLY A 30 8.03 -13.84 -6.70
N ARG A 31 7.27 -14.68 -7.44
CA ARG A 31 6.98 -16.06 -7.02
C ARG A 31 8.21 -16.96 -6.96
N TYR A 32 9.29 -16.56 -7.61
CA TYR A 32 10.57 -17.29 -7.60
C TYR A 32 11.57 -16.78 -6.58
N ARG A 33 11.16 -15.86 -5.68
CA ARG A 33 12.02 -15.26 -4.65
C ARG A 33 11.29 -15.19 -3.33
N CYS A 34 12.04 -15.31 -2.24
CA CYS A 34 11.51 -15.05 -0.91
C CYS A 34 11.69 -13.57 -0.57
N HIS A 35 10.59 -12.86 -0.44
CA HIS A 35 10.59 -11.48 0.05
C HIS A 35 10.11 -11.45 1.49
N ASN A 36 10.63 -10.53 2.28
CA ASN A 36 10.22 -10.29 3.65
C ASN A 36 10.12 -8.79 3.94
N LEU A 37 9.32 -8.45 4.93
CA LEU A 37 9.02 -7.07 5.28
C LEU A 37 10.24 -6.27 5.76
N GLU A 38 11.18 -6.90 6.44
CA GLU A 38 12.31 -6.18 7.03
C GLU A 38 13.37 -5.80 6.01
N ALA A 39 13.67 -6.69 5.05
CA ALA A 39 14.70 -6.45 4.04
C ALA A 39 14.16 -5.82 2.75
N HIS A 40 12.94 -6.18 2.33
CA HIS A 40 12.41 -5.80 1.02
C HIS A 40 11.24 -4.82 1.10
N GLY A 41 10.55 -4.77 2.25
CA GLY A 41 9.38 -3.92 2.49
C GLY A 41 8.04 -4.61 2.24
N PHE A 42 8.02 -5.77 1.61
CA PHE A 42 6.80 -6.50 1.27
C PHE A 42 7.00 -8.02 1.35
N ALA A 43 5.90 -8.76 1.45
CA ALA A 43 5.89 -10.22 1.41
C ALA A 43 4.54 -10.74 0.90
N LEU A 44 4.58 -11.87 0.17
CA LEU A 44 3.39 -12.62 -0.19
C LEU A 44 3.05 -13.58 0.96
N MET A 45 1.80 -13.55 1.41
CA MET A 45 1.29 -14.43 2.46
C MET A 45 0.04 -15.17 2.01
N ARG A 46 -0.35 -16.19 2.76
CA ARG A 46 -1.63 -16.88 2.57
C ARG A 46 -2.62 -16.51 3.65
N VAL A 47 -3.89 -16.41 3.25
CA VAL A 47 -5.04 -16.18 4.11
C VAL A 47 -6.09 -17.26 3.88
N PRO A 48 -6.89 -17.60 4.90
CA PRO A 48 -7.99 -18.54 4.72
C PRO A 48 -9.01 -18.01 3.71
N LEU A 49 -9.22 -18.76 2.62
CA LEU A 49 -10.09 -18.36 1.51
C LEU A 49 -11.55 -18.21 1.96
N GLU A 50 -12.01 -19.08 2.82
CA GLU A 50 -13.36 -19.10 3.38
C GLU A 50 -13.72 -17.82 4.12
N LYS A 51 -12.73 -17.07 4.63
CA LYS A 51 -12.96 -15.80 5.31
C LYS A 51 -13.33 -14.65 4.36
N THR A 52 -13.10 -14.78 3.06
CA THR A 52 -13.38 -13.71 2.08
C THR A 52 -14.48 -14.07 1.09
N GLN A 53 -14.83 -15.34 0.97
CA GLN A 53 -15.85 -15.80 0.03
C GLN A 53 -17.27 -15.54 0.52
N GLY A 54 -18.18 -15.26 -0.42
CA GLY A 54 -19.61 -15.11 -0.15
C GLY A 54 -20.01 -13.79 0.49
N HIS A 55 -19.09 -12.85 0.69
CA HIS A 55 -19.36 -11.54 1.28
C HIS A 55 -19.34 -10.41 0.24
N ASP A 56 -20.24 -9.44 0.39
CA ASP A 56 -20.17 -8.18 -0.36
C ASP A 56 -19.10 -7.26 0.26
N LEU A 57 -17.84 -7.45 -0.14
CA LEU A 57 -16.71 -6.70 0.38
C LEU A 57 -16.59 -5.27 -0.18
N TYR A 58 -17.53 -4.82 -1.01
CA TYR A 58 -17.71 -3.41 -1.34
C TYR A 58 -18.58 -2.67 -0.32
N ASN A 59 -19.41 -3.38 0.44
CA ASN A 59 -20.13 -2.79 1.55
C ASN A 59 -19.16 -2.56 2.73
N TYR A 60 -19.03 -1.30 3.16
CA TYR A 60 -18.09 -0.90 4.21
C TYR A 60 -18.27 -1.71 5.52
N LEU A 61 -19.51 -1.86 5.99
CA LEU A 61 -19.78 -2.57 7.24
C LEU A 61 -19.50 -4.08 7.14
N VAL A 62 -19.74 -4.68 5.98
CA VAL A 62 -19.42 -6.08 5.73
C VAL A 62 -17.90 -6.25 5.62
N ALA A 63 -17.27 -5.41 4.82
CA ALA A 63 -15.81 -5.44 4.64
C ALA A 63 -15.06 -5.26 5.96
N SER A 64 -15.46 -4.31 6.79
CA SER A 64 -14.81 -4.09 8.09
C SER A 64 -14.97 -5.30 9.04
N LYS A 65 -16.14 -5.93 9.06
CA LYS A 65 -16.36 -7.14 9.89
C LYS A 65 -15.58 -8.36 9.43
N VAL A 66 -15.31 -8.46 8.12
CA VAL A 66 -14.62 -9.62 7.52
C VAL A 66 -13.12 -9.37 7.42
N LEU A 67 -12.72 -8.22 6.85
CA LEU A 67 -11.32 -7.97 6.50
C LEU A 67 -10.49 -7.44 7.67
N TYR A 68 -11.08 -6.75 8.67
CA TYR A 68 -10.29 -6.23 9.79
C TYR A 68 -9.73 -7.33 10.68
N PRO A 69 -10.52 -8.34 11.12
CA PRO A 69 -9.96 -9.49 11.84
C PRO A 69 -8.95 -10.29 11.01
N LEU A 70 -9.19 -10.41 9.68
CA LEU A 70 -8.26 -11.08 8.77
C LEU A 70 -6.92 -10.34 8.69
N ALA A 71 -6.97 -9.01 8.52
CA ALA A 71 -5.77 -8.17 8.46
C ALA A 71 -5.00 -8.20 9.79
N GLU A 72 -5.71 -8.16 10.92
CA GLU A 72 -5.09 -8.28 12.24
C GLU A 72 -4.36 -9.62 12.41
N ASP A 73 -4.99 -10.74 12.03
CA ASP A 73 -4.38 -12.08 12.08
C ASP A 73 -3.11 -12.15 11.21
N VAL A 74 -3.20 -11.65 9.97
CA VAL A 74 -2.05 -11.59 9.05
C VAL A 74 -0.91 -10.78 9.65
N LEU A 75 -1.21 -9.61 10.21
CA LEU A 75 -0.20 -8.72 10.77
C LEU A 75 0.42 -9.28 12.06
N ARG A 76 -0.35 -9.96 12.91
CA ARG A 76 0.20 -10.65 14.11
C ARG A 76 1.14 -11.79 13.72
N ARG A 77 0.86 -12.51 12.63
CA ARG A 77 1.79 -13.52 12.09
C ARG A 77 3.05 -12.91 11.47
N ALA A 78 2.90 -11.77 10.79
CA ALA A 78 4.02 -11.08 10.18
C ALA A 78 4.91 -10.33 11.20
N PHE A 79 4.32 -9.87 12.30
CA PHE A 79 4.98 -9.13 13.38
C PHE A 79 4.65 -9.76 14.75
N PRO A 80 5.21 -10.92 15.06
CA PRO A 80 4.83 -11.68 16.26
C PRO A 80 5.15 -10.98 17.58
N THR A 81 6.03 -9.99 17.56
CA THR A 81 6.41 -9.18 18.73
C THR A 81 5.56 -7.91 18.87
N SER A 82 4.60 -7.68 17.97
CA SER A 82 3.73 -6.49 18.05
C SER A 82 2.80 -6.58 19.26
N THR A 83 2.77 -5.53 20.06
CA THR A 83 1.90 -5.44 21.25
C THR A 83 0.48 -5.00 20.90
N LYS A 84 0.32 -4.19 19.84
CA LYS A 84 -0.97 -3.67 19.40
C LYS A 84 -1.04 -3.68 17.88
N VAL A 85 -2.17 -4.09 17.33
CA VAL A 85 -2.53 -3.95 15.91
C VAL A 85 -3.83 -3.17 15.85
N LEU A 86 -3.89 -2.14 15.01
CA LEU A 86 -5.07 -1.32 14.77
C LEU A 86 -5.35 -1.28 13.29
N VAL A 87 -6.47 -1.84 12.86
CA VAL A 87 -6.97 -1.69 11.48
C VAL A 87 -7.89 -0.48 11.45
N PHE A 88 -7.56 0.52 10.62
CA PHE A 88 -8.21 1.82 10.70
C PHE A 88 -8.92 2.26 9.41
N ASP A 89 -8.65 1.59 8.28
CA ASP A 89 -9.26 1.94 7.01
C ASP A 89 -9.14 0.79 6.01
N HIS A 90 -9.98 0.82 4.96
CA HIS A 90 -9.85 -0.04 3.80
C HIS A 90 -10.35 0.65 2.53
N ILE A 91 -9.83 0.24 1.40
CA ILE A 91 -10.21 0.74 0.07
C ILE A 91 -10.45 -0.47 -0.84
N ALA A 92 -11.65 -0.57 -1.42
CA ALA A 92 -11.93 -1.51 -2.49
C ALA A 92 -11.55 -0.88 -3.84
N ARG A 93 -10.72 -1.59 -4.64
CA ARG A 93 -10.30 -1.12 -5.96
C ARG A 93 -10.93 -1.97 -7.06
N ASN A 94 -11.64 -1.32 -7.97
CA ASN A 94 -12.26 -1.95 -9.14
C ASN A 94 -12.56 -0.87 -10.18
N ASP A 95 -11.77 -0.79 -11.24
CA ASP A 95 -11.89 0.25 -12.27
C ASP A 95 -13.24 0.21 -13.00
N ALA A 96 -13.76 -0.97 -13.32
CA ALA A 96 -15.03 -1.10 -14.02
C ALA A 96 -16.18 -0.57 -13.16
N ARG A 97 -16.20 -0.95 -11.88
CA ARG A 97 -17.21 -0.47 -10.93
C ARG A 97 -17.06 1.02 -10.66
N TYR A 98 -15.84 1.50 -10.46
CA TYR A 98 -15.54 2.93 -10.31
C TYR A 98 -16.06 3.74 -11.48
N ALA A 99 -15.78 3.32 -12.73
CA ALA A 99 -16.23 4.00 -13.93
C ALA A 99 -17.78 3.99 -14.06
N GLN A 100 -18.43 2.92 -13.62
CA GLN A 100 -19.89 2.81 -13.63
C GLN A 100 -20.52 3.75 -12.58
N GLU A 101 -20.01 3.75 -11.34
CA GLU A 101 -20.47 4.61 -10.24
C GLU A 101 -20.23 6.09 -10.56
N ALA A 102 -19.08 6.43 -11.16
CA ALA A 102 -18.78 7.80 -11.60
C ALA A 102 -19.74 8.31 -12.69
N LYS A 103 -20.10 7.45 -13.66
CA LYS A 103 -21.09 7.79 -14.69
C LYS A 103 -22.50 8.01 -14.14
N ALA A 104 -22.87 7.28 -13.09
CA ALA A 104 -24.15 7.43 -12.42
C ALA A 104 -24.24 8.72 -11.57
N GLY A 105 -23.17 9.48 -11.42
CA GLY A 105 -23.11 10.72 -10.64
C GLY A 105 -23.14 10.49 -9.12
N GLU A 106 -22.91 9.26 -8.67
CA GLU A 106 -22.95 8.87 -7.26
C GLU A 106 -21.60 9.06 -6.54
N ILE A 107 -20.85 10.13 -6.87
CA ILE A 107 -19.49 10.38 -6.36
C ILE A 107 -19.41 10.32 -4.82
N THR A 108 -20.48 10.71 -4.13
CA THR A 108 -20.53 10.67 -2.65
C THR A 108 -20.82 9.28 -2.08
N LYS A 109 -21.19 8.32 -2.93
CA LYS A 109 -21.53 6.94 -2.55
C LYS A 109 -20.66 5.89 -3.23
N MET A 110 -19.55 6.30 -3.82
CA MET A 110 -18.69 5.37 -4.52
C MET A 110 -18.15 4.31 -3.56
N LEU A 111 -18.39 3.05 -3.88
CA LEU A 111 -17.95 1.88 -3.11
C LEU A 111 -16.61 1.33 -3.62
N ALA A 112 -16.18 1.75 -4.80
CA ALA A 112 -14.91 1.34 -5.39
C ALA A 112 -14.05 2.55 -5.75
N SER A 113 -12.75 2.36 -5.74
CA SER A 113 -11.74 3.31 -6.24
C SER A 113 -11.06 2.75 -7.49
N SER A 114 -10.53 3.63 -8.34
CA SER A 114 -9.69 3.23 -9.46
C SER A 114 -8.35 2.65 -9.01
N TYR A 115 -7.65 1.99 -9.92
CA TYR A 115 -6.29 1.54 -9.67
C TYR A 115 -5.31 2.72 -9.63
N ALA A 116 -4.28 2.61 -8.82
CA ALA A 116 -3.24 3.63 -8.68
C ALA A 116 -2.07 3.31 -9.61
N PHE A 117 -2.11 3.83 -10.84
CA PHE A 117 -1.08 3.60 -11.85
C PHE A 117 0.18 4.47 -11.68
N HIS A 118 0.11 5.52 -10.87
CA HIS A 118 1.25 6.38 -10.62
C HIS A 118 2.07 5.87 -9.44
N VAL A 119 3.38 5.77 -9.62
CA VAL A 119 4.29 5.29 -8.55
C VAL A 119 4.25 6.25 -7.38
N HIS A 120 3.99 5.72 -6.19
CA HIS A 120 3.88 6.51 -4.97
C HIS A 120 4.29 5.73 -3.71
N GLY A 121 4.46 6.47 -2.62
CA GLY A 121 4.49 5.94 -1.27
C GLY A 121 3.43 6.66 -0.43
N ASP A 122 2.64 5.92 0.33
CA ASP A 122 1.43 6.42 1.00
C ASP A 122 1.73 7.46 2.09
N TYR A 123 2.90 7.37 2.71
CA TYR A 123 3.31 8.29 3.79
C TYR A 123 4.75 8.77 3.61
N THR A 124 4.98 10.02 3.95
CA THR A 124 6.32 10.54 4.23
C THR A 124 6.66 10.31 5.71
N VAL A 125 7.92 10.54 6.09
CA VAL A 125 8.31 10.46 7.51
C VAL A 125 7.42 11.37 8.35
N ARG A 126 7.19 12.60 7.91
CA ARG A 126 6.37 13.58 8.63
C ARG A 126 4.90 13.13 8.74
N SER A 127 4.30 12.72 7.63
CA SER A 127 2.88 12.34 7.63
C SER A 127 2.63 11.02 8.36
N GLY A 128 3.62 10.11 8.40
CA GLY A 128 3.54 8.88 9.19
C GLY A 128 3.41 9.17 10.69
N PHE A 129 4.27 10.00 11.25
CA PHE A 129 4.15 10.40 12.67
C PHE A 129 2.87 11.19 12.96
N SER A 130 2.51 12.14 12.08
CA SER A 130 1.26 12.90 12.22
C SER A 130 0.03 11.98 12.22
N ARG A 131 0.01 10.99 11.30
CA ARG A 131 -1.10 10.04 11.20
C ARG A 131 -1.17 9.12 12.42
N ALA A 132 -0.04 8.67 12.96
CA ALA A 132 -0.01 7.86 14.17
C ALA A 132 -0.66 8.59 15.35
N ARG A 133 -0.32 9.86 15.58
CA ARG A 133 -0.99 10.69 16.61
C ARG A 133 -2.49 10.74 16.38
N SER A 134 -2.92 11.16 15.21
CA SER A 134 -4.34 11.30 14.86
C SER A 134 -5.16 10.00 15.04
N LEU A 135 -4.55 8.82 14.79
CA LEU A 135 -5.21 7.54 15.00
C LEU A 135 -5.31 7.14 16.48
N LEU A 136 -4.42 7.63 17.32
CA LEU A 136 -4.41 7.32 18.76
C LEU A 136 -5.26 8.31 19.58
N GLU A 137 -5.40 9.57 19.13
CA GLU A 137 -6.18 10.62 19.82
C GLU A 137 -7.57 10.21 20.29
N PRO A 138 -8.38 9.41 19.55
CA PRO A 138 -9.68 8.95 20.03
C PRO A 138 -9.63 7.92 21.15
N HIS A 139 -8.45 7.33 21.42
CA HIS A 139 -8.29 6.17 22.30
C HIS A 139 -7.35 6.37 23.48
N GLU A 140 -6.49 7.40 23.43
CA GLU A 140 -5.40 7.60 24.38
C GLU A 140 -5.25 9.08 24.75
N ASP A 141 -4.74 9.37 25.93
CA ASP A 141 -4.31 10.72 26.31
C ASP A 141 -2.97 11.10 25.63
N SER A 142 -2.66 12.39 25.63
CA SER A 142 -1.47 12.94 24.94
C SER A 142 -0.14 12.33 25.44
N GLY A 143 -0.03 12.05 26.75
CA GLY A 143 1.18 11.44 27.32
C GLY A 143 1.40 10.01 26.83
N ARG A 144 0.33 9.23 26.75
CA ARG A 144 0.38 7.86 26.20
C ARG A 144 0.63 7.85 24.70
N ILE A 145 0.07 8.81 23.95
CA ILE A 145 0.33 8.97 22.52
C ILE A 145 1.81 9.21 22.29
N GLU A 146 2.40 10.20 22.98
CA GLU A 146 3.82 10.51 22.82
C GLU A 146 4.71 9.33 23.24
N ALA A 147 4.38 8.61 24.31
CA ALA A 147 5.10 7.41 24.71
C ALA A 147 4.99 6.30 23.64
N ALA A 148 3.82 6.10 23.04
CA ALA A 148 3.62 5.10 22.01
C ALA A 148 4.41 5.38 20.73
N ILE A 149 4.45 6.64 20.27
CA ILE A 149 5.19 7.01 19.06
C ILE A 149 6.70 7.06 19.24
N GLN A 150 7.23 7.04 20.48
CA GLN A 150 8.65 6.82 20.77
C GLN A 150 9.03 5.34 20.63
N GLN A 151 8.08 4.42 20.69
CA GLN A 151 8.30 3.02 20.37
C GLN A 151 8.26 2.82 18.85
N ARG A 152 8.78 1.69 18.36
CA ARG A 152 8.65 1.33 16.95
C ARG A 152 7.19 1.10 16.61
N PHE A 153 6.74 1.75 15.55
CA PHE A 153 5.45 1.48 14.91
C PHE A 153 5.59 1.45 13.39
N ALA A 154 4.65 0.79 12.71
CA ALA A 154 4.60 0.73 11.27
C ALA A 154 3.17 0.84 10.76
N PHE A 155 2.99 1.43 9.58
CA PHE A 155 1.79 1.30 8.76
C PHE A 155 2.05 0.24 7.69
N VAL A 156 1.13 -0.70 7.59
CA VAL A 156 1.25 -1.85 6.69
C VAL A 156 -0.06 -2.03 5.95
N ASN A 157 0.01 -2.07 4.63
CA ASN A 157 -1.13 -2.43 3.81
C ASN A 157 -1.23 -3.96 3.69
N VAL A 158 -2.45 -4.47 3.82
CA VAL A 158 -2.80 -5.86 3.55
C VAL A 158 -3.67 -5.87 2.30
N TRP A 159 -3.09 -6.18 1.15
CA TRP A 159 -3.76 -6.19 -0.13
C TRP A 159 -4.27 -7.60 -0.44
N VAL A 160 -5.58 -7.75 -0.59
CA VAL A 160 -6.24 -9.04 -0.78
C VAL A 160 -6.98 -9.05 -2.13
N PRO A 161 -6.66 -9.96 -3.06
CA PRO A 161 -7.41 -10.12 -4.29
C PRO A 161 -8.78 -10.75 -4.00
N LEU A 162 -9.86 -10.12 -4.46
CA LEU A 162 -11.22 -10.65 -4.36
C LEU A 162 -11.57 -11.61 -5.49
N LYS A 163 -10.82 -11.55 -6.58
CA LYS A 163 -10.84 -12.44 -7.75
C LYS A 163 -9.41 -12.64 -8.22
N LYS A 164 -9.20 -13.59 -9.14
CA LYS A 164 -7.90 -13.71 -9.82
C LYS A 164 -7.49 -12.35 -10.42
N VAL A 165 -6.25 -11.96 -10.19
CA VAL A 165 -5.67 -10.74 -10.77
C VAL A 165 -5.17 -11.08 -12.17
N GLU A 166 -5.98 -10.77 -13.17
CA GLU A 166 -5.69 -11.10 -14.58
C GLU A 166 -4.99 -9.97 -15.32
N ARG A 167 -5.14 -8.73 -14.82
CA ARG A 167 -4.56 -7.50 -15.40
C ARG A 167 -4.27 -6.48 -14.31
N ASP A 168 -3.48 -5.50 -14.66
CA ASP A 168 -3.14 -4.35 -13.80
C ASP A 168 -2.65 -4.77 -12.39
N PRO A 169 -1.67 -5.72 -12.31
CA PRO A 169 -1.17 -6.19 -11.03
C PRO A 169 -0.45 -5.08 -10.26
N LEU A 170 -0.31 -5.27 -8.95
CA LEU A 170 0.43 -4.36 -8.11
C LEU A 170 1.93 -4.68 -8.19
N GLY A 171 2.72 -3.70 -8.63
CA GLY A 171 4.18 -3.72 -8.62
C GLY A 171 4.73 -3.01 -7.40
N MET A 172 5.83 -3.54 -6.88
CA MET A 172 6.57 -3.05 -5.71
C MET A 172 8.03 -2.77 -6.09
N ILE A 173 8.61 -1.69 -5.58
CA ILE A 173 10.05 -1.45 -5.67
C ILE A 173 10.71 -2.04 -4.42
N GLU A 174 11.72 -2.92 -4.61
CA GLU A 174 12.52 -3.45 -3.49
C GLU A 174 13.22 -2.31 -2.73
N TRP A 175 13.14 -2.32 -1.40
CA TRP A 175 13.73 -1.31 -0.53
C TRP A 175 15.20 -1.02 -0.83
N GLY A 176 16.01 -2.05 -1.00
CA GLY A 176 17.46 -1.90 -1.29
C GLY A 176 17.79 -1.28 -2.66
N SER A 177 16.79 -0.95 -3.49
CA SER A 177 16.95 -0.26 -4.77
C SER A 177 16.39 1.16 -4.78
N GLN A 178 15.83 1.61 -3.65
CA GLN A 178 15.31 2.96 -3.47
C GLN A 178 16.40 3.88 -2.90
N ARG A 179 16.40 5.12 -3.31
CA ARG A 179 17.34 6.16 -2.84
C ARG A 179 16.57 7.38 -2.34
N PRO A 180 17.09 8.14 -1.37
CA PRO A 180 16.41 9.35 -0.87
C PRO A 180 16.06 10.36 -1.96
N GLN A 181 16.90 10.51 -2.99
CA GLN A 181 16.64 11.41 -4.11
C GLN A 181 15.58 10.92 -5.10
N ASP A 182 15.14 9.67 -4.99
CA ASP A 182 14.11 9.13 -5.88
C ASP A 182 12.69 9.58 -5.51
N VAL A 183 12.53 10.30 -4.39
CA VAL A 183 11.20 10.67 -3.89
C VAL A 183 11.05 12.18 -3.72
N VAL A 184 9.86 12.68 -4.03
CA VAL A 184 9.43 14.06 -3.80
C VAL A 184 8.20 14.04 -2.89
N SER A 185 8.25 14.80 -1.81
CA SER A 185 7.11 14.94 -0.89
C SER A 185 6.07 15.90 -1.47
N ILE A 186 4.83 15.42 -1.61
CA ILE A 186 3.70 16.23 -2.08
C ILE A 186 2.63 16.29 -1.01
N LYS A 187 2.16 17.50 -0.72
CA LYS A 187 1.08 17.74 0.23
C LYS A 187 -0.28 17.66 -0.46
N PHE A 188 -1.20 16.98 0.20
CA PHE A 188 -2.62 17.01 -0.14
C PHE A 188 -3.38 17.72 0.96
N ILE A 189 -4.03 18.83 0.62
CA ILE A 189 -4.82 19.61 1.56
C ILE A 189 -6.27 19.14 1.44
N TYR A 190 -6.75 18.50 2.50
CA TYR A 190 -8.16 18.11 2.66
C TYR A 190 -8.85 19.11 3.57
N PRO A 191 -10.20 19.22 3.54
CA PRO A 191 -10.93 20.15 4.41
C PRO A 191 -10.59 20.04 5.91
N HIS A 192 -10.27 18.84 6.38
CA HIS A 192 -10.06 18.54 7.80
C HIS A 192 -8.63 18.07 8.15
N ARG A 193 -7.76 17.88 7.16
CA ARG A 193 -6.38 17.44 7.39
C ARG A 193 -5.46 17.76 6.21
N THR A 194 -4.18 17.87 6.48
CA THR A 194 -3.15 17.84 5.44
C THR A 194 -2.51 16.45 5.42
N GLY A 195 -2.61 15.76 4.30
CA GLY A 195 -1.85 14.55 4.00
C GLY A 195 -0.54 14.89 3.29
N GLU A 196 0.43 14.01 3.36
CA GLU A 196 1.68 14.12 2.61
C GLU A 196 2.10 12.72 2.17
N ILE A 197 2.40 12.57 0.89
CA ILE A 197 2.81 11.31 0.28
C ILE A 197 4.14 11.49 -0.45
N TYR A 198 4.78 10.40 -0.81
CA TYR A 198 5.88 10.42 -1.77
C TYR A 198 5.35 10.21 -3.19
N ARG A 199 5.75 11.08 -4.11
CA ARG A 199 5.79 10.80 -5.55
C ARG A 199 7.20 10.37 -5.90
N VAL A 200 7.33 9.54 -6.94
CA VAL A 200 8.57 8.83 -7.22
C VAL A 200 9.13 9.27 -8.56
N LEU A 201 10.38 9.68 -8.55
CA LEU A 201 11.15 10.02 -9.75
C LEU A 201 11.68 8.74 -10.41
N PRO A 202 11.84 8.70 -11.74
CA PRO A 202 12.40 7.55 -12.41
C PRO A 202 13.86 7.31 -12.01
N SER A 203 14.23 6.04 -11.82
CA SER A 203 15.60 5.64 -11.52
C SER A 203 15.88 4.27 -12.11
N ASP A 204 17.04 4.13 -12.80
CA ASP A 204 17.48 2.86 -13.37
C ASP A 204 17.91 1.84 -12.30
N HIS A 205 18.01 2.29 -11.05
CA HIS A 205 18.30 1.40 -9.92
C HIS A 205 17.08 0.69 -9.39
N HIS A 206 15.88 1.13 -9.70
CA HIS A 206 14.65 0.54 -9.20
C HIS A 206 14.50 -0.90 -9.66
N ARG A 207 14.43 -1.82 -8.70
CA ARG A 207 14.13 -3.23 -8.96
C ARG A 207 12.67 -3.47 -8.66
N TRP A 208 11.89 -3.64 -9.74
CA TRP A 208 10.48 -3.89 -9.68
C TRP A 208 10.17 -5.38 -9.50
N VAL A 209 9.20 -5.67 -8.65
CA VAL A 209 8.71 -7.02 -8.38
C VAL A 209 7.19 -7.01 -8.38
N TYR A 210 6.57 -8.06 -8.91
CA TYR A 210 5.13 -8.30 -8.82
C TYR A 210 4.84 -9.78 -8.60
N TYR A 211 3.63 -10.10 -8.19
CA TYR A 211 3.19 -11.48 -8.07
C TYR A 211 2.09 -11.74 -9.10
N PRO A 212 2.40 -12.42 -10.24
CA PRO A 212 1.43 -12.69 -11.29
C PRO A 212 0.32 -13.60 -10.79
N ASP A 213 -0.86 -13.47 -11.43
CA ASP A 213 -1.99 -14.35 -11.21
C ASP A 213 -2.35 -14.53 -9.72
N MET A 214 -2.28 -13.50 -8.91
CA MET A 214 -2.68 -13.59 -7.51
C MET A 214 -4.15 -14.02 -7.41
N MET A 215 -4.39 -14.99 -6.54
CA MET A 215 -5.70 -15.62 -6.33
C MET A 215 -6.28 -15.23 -4.97
N PRO A 216 -7.60 -15.24 -4.82
CA PRO A 216 -8.21 -15.29 -3.49
C PRO A 216 -7.56 -16.39 -2.63
N GLY A 217 -7.31 -16.10 -1.36
CA GLY A 217 -6.49 -16.96 -0.49
C GLY A 217 -5.01 -16.57 -0.44
N GLU A 218 -4.58 -15.61 -1.25
CA GLU A 218 -3.28 -14.95 -1.13
C GLU A 218 -3.47 -13.51 -0.62
N CYS A 219 -2.47 -12.94 0.01
CA CYS A 219 -2.40 -11.52 0.27
C CYS A 219 -0.97 -11.00 0.12
N LEU A 220 -0.85 -9.79 -0.41
CA LEU A 220 0.40 -9.05 -0.45
C LEU A 220 0.40 -8.07 0.73
N ILE A 221 1.36 -8.22 1.65
CA ILE A 221 1.56 -7.27 2.72
C ILE A 221 2.77 -6.40 2.42
N PHE A 222 2.66 -5.11 2.67
CA PHE A 222 3.78 -4.19 2.43
C PHE A 222 3.74 -3.00 3.39
N LYS A 223 4.92 -2.62 3.86
CA LYS A 223 5.08 -1.43 4.69
C LYS A 223 4.84 -0.19 3.85
N VAL A 224 4.07 0.73 4.37
CA VAL A 224 3.90 2.07 3.81
C VAL A 224 4.50 3.14 4.72
N PHE A 225 4.88 2.77 5.93
CA PHE A 225 5.72 3.51 6.84
C PHE A 225 6.26 2.60 7.96
N ASP A 226 7.53 2.78 8.35
CA ASP A 226 8.11 2.20 9.57
C ASP A 226 8.95 3.27 10.25
N SER A 227 8.75 3.46 11.55
CA SER A 227 9.46 4.49 12.33
C SER A 227 10.93 4.12 12.61
N ALA A 228 11.29 2.83 12.51
CA ALA A 228 12.69 2.39 12.71
C ALA A 228 13.62 2.93 11.63
N THR A 229 14.87 3.23 12.02
CA THR A 229 15.92 3.80 11.16
C THR A 229 17.21 3.00 11.20
N ASP A 230 17.11 1.70 11.50
CA ASP A 230 18.25 0.78 11.69
C ASP A 230 18.70 0.04 10.41
N GLY A 231 18.30 0.55 9.23
CA GLY A 231 18.65 -0.03 7.92
C GLY A 231 17.59 -0.96 7.35
N ARG A 232 16.58 -1.37 8.14
CA ARG A 232 15.44 -2.13 7.62
C ARG A 232 14.59 -1.31 6.65
N SER A 233 13.77 -1.98 5.86
CA SER A 233 12.84 -1.28 4.97
C SER A 233 11.86 -0.44 5.77
N ARG A 234 11.65 0.80 5.32
CA ARG A 234 10.74 1.74 5.96
C ARG A 234 9.40 1.89 5.24
N PHE A 235 9.41 1.77 3.93
CA PHE A 235 8.22 1.84 3.08
C PHE A 235 8.48 1.15 1.75
N SER A 236 7.40 0.81 1.05
CA SER A 236 7.44 0.25 -0.29
C SER A 236 6.81 1.23 -1.27
N LEU A 237 7.59 1.68 -2.23
CA LEU A 237 7.07 2.44 -3.37
C LEU A 237 6.36 1.46 -4.30
N HIS A 238 5.18 1.83 -4.79
CA HIS A 238 4.34 0.89 -5.52
C HIS A 238 3.41 1.58 -6.53
N ALA A 239 2.93 0.81 -7.49
CA ALA A 239 1.92 1.20 -8.46
C ALA A 239 1.26 -0.03 -9.08
N ALA A 240 0.03 0.12 -9.58
CA ALA A 240 -0.49 -0.80 -10.59
C ALA A 240 0.21 -0.53 -11.93
N PHE A 241 0.27 -1.55 -12.80
CA PHE A 241 0.83 -1.40 -14.16
C PHE A 241 0.07 -2.29 -15.14
N PRO A 242 -0.03 -1.91 -16.44
CA PRO A 242 -0.75 -2.69 -17.46
C PRO A 242 -0.02 -3.96 -17.88
#